data_f1d5434f63aa9513432da1655a69576b
#
_entry.id   f1d5434f63aa9513432da1655a69576b
#
_cell.length_a   1.000
_cell.length_b   1.000
_cell.length_c   1.000
_cell.angle_alpha   90.00
_cell.angle_beta   90.00
_cell.angle_gamma   90.00
#
_symmetry.space_group_name_H-M   'P 1'
#
loop_
_entity.id
_entity.type
_entity.pdbx_description
1 polymer ?
#
loop_
_entity_poly.entity_id
_entity_poly.type
_entity_poly.pdbx_seq_one_letter_code
_entity_poly.pdbx_strand_id
1 'polypeptide(L)'
;IIRHNKEQIEKTVYSENAPGDQVLVMPASTDKEEAAKVVGTISRLHRREQVPYNEIAVLYRTNAQSRSFEDALREHNVPYRIYGGMSFYQRKEIKDIISYFRLVTNLYDEEAFKRVVNYPARGIGATTLQKIFTASREHDVSLWAVAEQPAQYGVQLTKGTLGKLQSFCNLILEFRSRLYNVSAFDLAFDIINASGIRADLNKEDGPEGESKRENVEELLGAVRAFERDSRDEEAEDEAQVAPNPVLLTEFLQQSALQTDSDEQDDGTPRVTLMTIHAAKGLEFDAVFVTGMEDNLFPGQQARLFPREMEEERRLFYVAVTRAKRFCYLTYAQSRYRYGSFEQSDESPFVREISERFVRREASSSPSGGRNISPASRQALLDDLDGGKSRPTFGRISREDFAHTRPRSAPATSAPAPATPRPLRPLSSVSRSASSPRGKAPLSPGQTIEHDRFGRGQVVSVEGSGENTKALVEFESAGRKNLLLKFAKYQVVEP
;
A
#
# COMPACT_ATOMS: atom_id res chain seq x y z
N ILE A 1 -17.92 20.23 -16.37
CA ILE A 1 -18.01 19.37 -15.19
C ILE A 1 -18.78 20.11 -14.09
N ILE A 2 -18.21 21.07 -13.41
CA ILE A 2 -18.79 21.68 -12.20
C ILE A 2 -20.16 22.36 -12.42
N ARG A 3 -20.47 22.80 -13.64
CA ARG A 3 -21.77 23.41 -14.00
C ARG A 3 -22.98 22.46 -13.83
N HIS A 4 -22.74 21.17 -13.71
CA HIS A 4 -23.79 20.17 -13.43
C HIS A 4 -24.23 20.16 -11.97
N ASN A 5 -23.51 20.83 -11.04
CA ASN A 5 -23.92 21.03 -9.67
C ASN A 5 -24.95 22.16 -9.57
N LYS A 6 -26.00 21.93 -8.80
CA LYS A 6 -27.08 22.91 -8.57
C LYS A 6 -26.80 23.81 -7.37
N GLU A 7 -26.21 23.24 -6.31
CA GLU A 7 -25.81 23.97 -5.11
C GLU A 7 -24.37 24.47 -5.22
N GLN A 8 -24.13 25.52 -6.03
CA GLN A 8 -22.80 26.11 -6.19
C GLN A 8 -22.83 27.63 -6.19
N ILE A 9 -21.74 28.24 -5.74
CA ILE A 9 -21.49 29.67 -5.92
C ILE A 9 -20.95 29.84 -7.34
N GLU A 10 -21.64 30.61 -8.16
CA GLU A 10 -21.22 30.85 -9.53
C GLU A 10 -19.88 31.60 -9.55
N LYS A 11 -18.84 30.96 -10.09
CA LYS A 11 -17.50 31.54 -10.26
C LYS A 11 -17.02 31.32 -11.68
N THR A 12 -16.50 32.37 -12.27
CA THR A 12 -15.79 32.25 -13.56
C THR A 12 -14.34 31.86 -13.26
N VAL A 13 -14.01 30.59 -13.49
CA VAL A 13 -12.64 30.10 -13.36
C VAL A 13 -11.99 30.14 -14.75
N TYR A 14 -10.83 30.74 -14.83
CA TYR A 14 -10.04 30.84 -16.05
C TYR A 14 -8.59 30.44 -15.77
N SER A 15 -7.88 30.08 -16.80
CA SER A 15 -6.44 29.82 -16.75
C SER A 15 -5.73 30.81 -17.67
N GLU A 16 -4.59 31.29 -17.23
CA GLU A 16 -3.67 32.12 -18.03
C GLU A 16 -2.76 31.28 -18.94
N ASN A 17 -2.76 29.95 -18.73
CA ASN A 17 -1.98 29.03 -19.55
C ASN A 17 -2.54 28.95 -20.97
N ALA A 18 -1.66 28.72 -21.94
CA ALA A 18 -2.06 28.42 -23.33
C ALA A 18 -2.91 27.14 -23.37
N PRO A 19 -3.81 26.97 -24.37
CA PRO A 19 -4.51 25.72 -24.58
C PRO A 19 -3.53 24.54 -24.68
N GLY A 20 -3.74 23.50 -23.89
CA GLY A 20 -2.95 22.28 -23.88
C GLY A 20 -3.57 21.15 -24.70
N ASP A 21 -3.05 19.94 -24.50
CA ASP A 21 -3.55 18.73 -25.12
C ASP A 21 -4.95 18.36 -24.61
N GLN A 22 -5.68 17.57 -25.41
CA GLN A 22 -6.96 17.01 -24.96
C GLN A 22 -6.73 16.04 -23.81
N VAL A 23 -7.70 15.96 -22.90
CA VAL A 23 -7.76 14.94 -21.86
C VAL A 23 -7.84 13.56 -22.52
N LEU A 24 -6.92 12.67 -22.19
CA LEU A 24 -6.91 11.32 -22.75
C LEU A 24 -7.64 10.34 -21.84
N VAL A 25 -8.69 9.71 -22.37
CA VAL A 25 -9.40 8.62 -21.70
C VAL A 25 -8.83 7.28 -22.16
N MET A 26 -8.39 6.47 -21.19
CA MET A 26 -7.69 5.21 -21.40
C MET A 26 -8.48 4.06 -20.74
N PRO A 27 -9.30 3.32 -21.50
CA PRO A 27 -9.97 2.13 -20.99
C PRO A 27 -8.97 0.96 -20.80
N ALA A 28 -9.20 0.16 -19.78
CA ALA A 28 -8.51 -1.09 -19.53
C ALA A 28 -9.53 -2.22 -19.28
N SER A 29 -9.16 -3.48 -19.54
CA SER A 29 -10.03 -4.62 -19.26
C SER A 29 -10.06 -4.95 -17.76
N THR A 30 -8.91 -4.79 -17.08
CA THR A 30 -8.76 -5.06 -15.65
C THR A 30 -7.98 -3.95 -14.96
N ASP A 31 -8.01 -3.92 -13.62
CA ASP A 31 -7.21 -3.02 -12.78
C ASP A 31 -5.69 -3.21 -12.98
N LYS A 32 -5.24 -4.44 -13.21
CA LYS A 32 -3.83 -4.73 -13.53
C LYS A 32 -3.43 -4.12 -14.87
N GLU A 33 -4.28 -4.26 -15.91
CA GLU A 33 -4.05 -3.62 -17.21
C GLU A 33 -4.10 -2.08 -17.10
N GLU A 34 -5.03 -1.55 -16.29
CA GLU A 34 -5.10 -0.12 -16.00
C GLU A 34 -3.75 0.39 -15.46
N ALA A 35 -3.23 -0.27 -14.43
CA ALA A 35 -1.96 0.09 -13.82
C ALA A 35 -0.78 -0.02 -14.81
N ALA A 36 -0.71 -1.09 -15.59
CA ALA A 36 0.31 -1.28 -16.61
C ALA A 36 0.28 -0.18 -17.69
N LYS A 37 -0.91 0.21 -18.18
CA LYS A 37 -1.08 1.33 -19.13
C LYS A 37 -0.63 2.67 -18.54
N VAL A 38 -0.98 2.94 -17.28
CA VAL A 38 -0.56 4.14 -16.55
C VAL A 38 0.96 4.19 -16.48
N VAL A 39 1.62 3.12 -16.00
CA VAL A 39 3.07 3.05 -15.83
C VAL A 39 3.79 3.11 -17.18
N GLY A 40 3.28 2.43 -18.21
CA GLY A 40 3.79 2.54 -19.58
C GLY A 40 3.73 3.98 -20.11
N THR A 41 2.64 4.71 -19.82
CA THR A 41 2.48 6.12 -20.20
C THR A 41 3.40 7.04 -19.39
N ILE A 42 3.56 6.82 -18.09
CA ILE A 42 4.54 7.52 -17.23
C ILE A 42 5.96 7.38 -17.83
N SER A 43 6.35 6.15 -18.15
CA SER A 43 7.66 5.86 -18.74
C SER A 43 7.85 6.54 -20.10
N ARG A 44 6.78 6.66 -20.90
CA ARG A 44 6.79 7.38 -22.19
C ARG A 44 6.93 8.89 -21.97
N LEU A 45 6.16 9.48 -21.04
CA LEU A 45 6.26 10.91 -20.69
C LEU A 45 7.67 11.26 -20.20
N HIS A 46 8.22 10.45 -19.34
CA HIS A 46 9.57 10.66 -18.83
C HIS A 46 10.62 10.61 -19.94
N ARG A 47 10.56 9.59 -20.83
CA ARG A 47 11.58 9.37 -21.86
C ARG A 47 11.43 10.30 -23.08
N ARG A 48 10.19 10.54 -23.54
CA ARG A 48 9.94 11.31 -24.78
C ARG A 48 9.68 12.78 -24.51
N GLU A 49 8.85 13.08 -23.50
CA GLU A 49 8.44 14.45 -23.18
C GLU A 49 9.33 15.10 -22.10
N GLN A 50 10.33 14.34 -21.59
CA GLN A 50 11.28 14.78 -20.56
C GLN A 50 10.58 15.29 -19.28
N VAL A 51 9.38 14.76 -18.96
CA VAL A 51 8.69 15.08 -17.71
C VAL A 51 9.40 14.40 -16.55
N PRO A 52 9.89 15.12 -15.54
CA PRO A 52 10.52 14.50 -14.37
C PRO A 52 9.49 13.72 -13.56
N TYR A 53 9.90 12.63 -12.92
CA TYR A 53 8.98 11.79 -12.14
C TYR A 53 8.26 12.54 -11.02
N ASN A 54 8.89 13.51 -10.37
CA ASN A 54 8.29 14.33 -9.31
C ASN A 54 7.21 15.32 -9.82
N GLU A 55 7.11 15.54 -11.14
CA GLU A 55 6.04 16.31 -11.78
C GLU A 55 4.92 15.40 -12.34
N ILE A 56 4.89 14.14 -11.93
CA ILE A 56 3.85 13.16 -12.31
C ILE A 56 3.11 12.68 -11.07
N ALA A 57 1.77 12.74 -11.10
CA ALA A 57 0.92 12.23 -10.04
C ALA A 57 -0.10 11.21 -10.55
N VAL A 58 -0.33 10.17 -9.75
CA VAL A 58 -1.44 9.22 -9.92
C VAL A 58 -2.42 9.45 -8.77
N LEU A 59 -3.62 9.86 -9.12
CA LEU A 59 -4.69 10.21 -8.19
C LEU A 59 -5.77 9.13 -8.20
N TYR A 60 -6.14 8.67 -7.03
CA TYR A 60 -7.17 7.65 -6.84
C TYR A 60 -8.20 8.09 -5.80
N ARG A 61 -9.41 7.50 -5.86
CA ARG A 61 -10.51 7.85 -4.94
C ARG A 61 -10.32 7.24 -3.57
N THR A 62 -9.91 5.98 -3.49
CA THR A 62 -9.71 5.25 -2.23
C THR A 62 -8.30 4.71 -2.13
N ASN A 63 -7.83 4.57 -0.88
CA ASN A 63 -6.47 4.09 -0.63
C ASN A 63 -6.22 2.68 -1.15
N ALA A 64 -7.25 1.82 -1.20
CA ALA A 64 -7.13 0.45 -1.68
C ALA A 64 -6.59 0.39 -3.12
N GLN A 65 -6.98 1.33 -3.97
CA GLN A 65 -6.55 1.38 -5.37
C GLN A 65 -5.02 1.56 -5.55
N SER A 66 -4.29 2.02 -4.51
CA SER A 66 -2.84 2.25 -4.65
C SER A 66 -2.06 0.98 -4.98
N ARG A 67 -2.51 -0.19 -4.51
CA ARG A 67 -1.77 -1.47 -4.63
C ARG A 67 -1.39 -1.82 -6.07
N SER A 68 -2.36 -1.84 -6.97
CA SER A 68 -2.10 -2.21 -8.38
C SER A 68 -1.06 -1.28 -9.03
N PHE A 69 -1.10 0.02 -8.69
CA PHE A 69 -0.12 0.99 -9.17
C PHE A 69 1.24 0.83 -8.51
N GLU A 70 1.28 0.56 -7.20
CA GLU A 70 2.51 0.26 -6.47
C GLU A 70 3.21 -0.95 -7.07
N ASP A 71 2.47 -2.03 -7.31
CA ASP A 71 2.98 -3.28 -7.89
C ASP A 71 3.52 -3.03 -9.30
N ALA A 72 2.75 -2.36 -10.17
CA ALA A 72 3.18 -2.08 -11.53
C ALA A 72 4.39 -1.12 -11.61
N LEU A 73 4.46 -0.11 -10.75
CA LEU A 73 5.61 0.80 -10.69
C LEU A 73 6.89 0.09 -10.27
N ARG A 74 6.80 -0.84 -9.31
CA ARG A 74 7.94 -1.68 -8.90
C ARG A 74 8.39 -2.62 -10.01
N GLU A 75 7.47 -3.34 -10.63
CA GLU A 75 7.75 -4.26 -11.74
C GLU A 75 8.52 -3.56 -12.87
N HIS A 76 8.17 -2.29 -13.15
CA HIS A 76 8.82 -1.49 -14.17
C HIS A 76 9.99 -0.64 -13.66
N ASN A 77 10.42 -0.81 -12.41
CA ASN A 77 11.49 -0.04 -11.76
C ASN A 77 11.29 1.48 -11.85
N VAL A 78 10.06 1.96 -11.76
CA VAL A 78 9.73 3.39 -11.72
C VAL A 78 9.67 3.83 -10.26
N PRO A 79 10.52 4.78 -9.83
CA PRO A 79 10.54 5.25 -8.45
C PRO A 79 9.26 6.01 -8.11
N TYR A 80 8.65 5.68 -6.97
CA TYR A 80 7.42 6.32 -6.51
C TYR A 80 7.45 6.62 -5.02
N ARG A 81 6.50 7.43 -4.57
CA ARG A 81 6.20 7.68 -3.15
C ARG A 81 4.69 7.79 -2.94
N ILE A 82 4.24 7.41 -1.75
CA ILE A 82 2.86 7.65 -1.31
C ILE A 82 2.80 8.96 -0.52
N TYR A 83 1.95 9.87 -0.95
CA TYR A 83 1.74 11.14 -0.26
C TYR A 83 0.49 11.12 0.61
N GLY A 84 0.68 11.43 1.90
CA GLY A 84 -0.42 11.48 2.87
C GLY A 84 -0.95 10.12 3.33
N GLY A 85 -0.19 9.05 3.12
CA GLY A 85 -0.57 7.68 3.49
C GLY A 85 0.63 6.76 3.65
N MET A 86 0.34 5.48 3.79
CA MET A 86 1.32 4.40 3.83
C MET A 86 1.15 3.48 2.63
N SER A 87 2.24 2.85 2.19
CA SER A 87 2.21 1.77 1.20
C SER A 87 1.21 0.68 1.59
N PHE A 88 0.60 0.05 0.61
CA PHE A 88 -0.47 -0.93 0.82
C PHE A 88 -0.07 -2.01 1.82
N TYR A 89 1.08 -2.64 1.62
CA TYR A 89 1.57 -3.71 2.50
C TYR A 89 2.06 -3.22 3.87
N GLN A 90 2.24 -1.91 4.06
CA GLN A 90 2.62 -1.31 5.35
C GLN A 90 1.41 -1.01 6.25
N ARG A 91 0.18 -1.05 5.73
CA ARG A 91 -1.06 -0.79 6.48
C ARG A 91 -1.26 -1.84 7.56
N LYS A 92 -1.77 -1.40 8.71
CA LYS A 92 -1.89 -2.24 9.90
C LYS A 92 -2.71 -3.50 9.64
N GLU A 93 -3.91 -3.36 9.09
CA GLU A 93 -4.84 -4.46 8.78
C GLU A 93 -4.24 -5.46 7.80
N ILE A 94 -3.48 -4.99 6.81
CA ILE A 94 -2.80 -5.83 5.84
C ILE A 94 -1.64 -6.59 6.50
N LYS A 95 -0.81 -5.91 7.29
CA LYS A 95 0.25 -6.56 8.07
C LYS A 95 -0.31 -7.61 9.04
N ASP A 96 -1.46 -7.35 9.64
CA ASP A 96 -2.12 -8.28 10.56
C ASP A 96 -2.53 -9.56 9.81
N ILE A 97 -3.15 -9.44 8.63
CA ILE A 97 -3.57 -10.59 7.81
C ILE A 97 -2.34 -11.34 7.25
N ILE A 98 -1.39 -10.64 6.68
CA ILE A 98 -0.14 -11.25 6.17
C ILE A 98 0.59 -12.01 7.30
N SER A 99 0.56 -11.52 8.53
CA SER A 99 1.15 -12.23 9.67
C SER A 99 0.40 -13.53 9.98
N TYR A 100 -0.92 -13.61 9.79
CA TYR A 100 -1.63 -14.90 9.83
C TYR A 100 -1.16 -15.84 8.73
N PHE A 101 -1.06 -15.35 7.50
CA PHE A 101 -0.58 -16.16 6.39
C PHE A 101 0.85 -16.70 6.67
N ARG A 102 1.75 -15.83 7.13
CA ARG A 102 3.12 -16.18 7.50
C ARG A 102 3.15 -17.24 8.62
N LEU A 103 2.33 -17.08 9.66
CA LEU A 103 2.30 -18.05 10.78
C LEU A 103 1.74 -19.40 10.35
N VAL A 104 0.73 -19.44 9.47
CA VAL A 104 0.19 -20.70 8.92
C VAL A 104 1.25 -21.42 8.07
N THR A 105 2.05 -20.70 7.29
CA THR A 105 3.11 -21.28 6.48
C THR A 105 4.35 -21.66 7.29
N ASN A 106 4.69 -20.86 8.29
CA ASN A 106 5.86 -21.05 9.14
C ASN A 106 5.54 -20.79 10.62
N LEU A 107 5.39 -21.85 11.41
CA LEU A 107 5.12 -21.77 12.84
C LEU A 107 6.30 -21.19 13.66
N TYR A 108 7.50 -21.12 13.08
CA TYR A 108 8.68 -20.54 13.72
C TYR A 108 8.80 -19.02 13.50
N ASP A 109 7.86 -18.41 12.80
CA ASP A 109 7.82 -16.96 12.61
C ASP A 109 7.35 -16.27 13.89
N GLU A 110 8.31 -15.88 14.74
CA GLU A 110 8.03 -15.26 16.02
C GLU A 110 7.36 -13.89 15.92
N GLU A 111 7.69 -13.12 14.89
CA GLU A 111 7.07 -11.80 14.69
C GLU A 111 5.61 -11.95 14.29
N ALA A 112 5.33 -12.84 13.38
CA ALA A 112 3.96 -13.19 13.02
C ALA A 112 3.18 -13.70 14.22
N PHE A 113 3.76 -14.62 15.02
CA PHE A 113 3.14 -15.11 16.23
C PHE A 113 2.80 -13.98 17.21
N LYS A 114 3.77 -13.13 17.55
CA LYS A 114 3.59 -12.01 18.50
C LYS A 114 2.48 -11.06 18.04
N ARG A 115 2.37 -10.86 16.73
CA ARG A 115 1.39 -9.96 16.14
C ARG A 115 -0.03 -10.50 16.22
N VAL A 116 -0.24 -11.79 15.95
CA VAL A 116 -1.59 -12.35 15.76
C VAL A 116 -2.15 -13.16 16.93
N VAL A 117 -1.32 -13.61 17.88
CA VAL A 117 -1.76 -14.48 18.97
C VAL A 117 -2.92 -13.90 19.79
N ASN A 118 -2.98 -12.58 19.95
CA ASN A 118 -4.08 -11.86 20.62
C ASN A 118 -4.78 -10.82 19.72
N TYR A 119 -4.68 -10.96 18.42
CA TYR A 119 -5.43 -10.14 17.47
C TYR A 119 -6.18 -11.02 16.45
N PRO A 120 -7.49 -10.84 16.29
CA PRO A 120 -8.41 -10.04 17.12
C PRO A 120 -8.39 -10.43 18.60
N ALA A 121 -8.86 -9.54 19.48
CA ALA A 121 -8.73 -9.68 20.92
C ALA A 121 -9.31 -11.02 21.44
N ARG A 122 -8.44 -11.94 21.89
CA ARG A 122 -8.80 -13.26 22.47
C ARG A 122 -8.75 -13.28 23.98
N GLY A 123 -8.27 -12.19 24.61
CA GLY A 123 -8.04 -12.13 26.05
C GLY A 123 -6.84 -12.97 26.50
N ILE A 124 -5.83 -13.10 25.62
CA ILE A 124 -4.50 -13.58 25.94
C ILE A 124 -3.69 -12.33 26.31
N GLY A 125 -3.60 -12.05 27.62
CA GLY A 125 -3.02 -10.80 28.10
C GLY A 125 -1.49 -10.75 28.00
N ALA A 126 -0.92 -9.55 28.15
CA ALA A 126 0.52 -9.30 28.08
C ALA A 126 1.32 -10.16 29.08
N THR A 127 0.78 -10.40 30.28
CA THR A 127 1.42 -11.26 31.29
C THR A 127 1.55 -12.71 30.83
N THR A 128 0.57 -13.24 30.10
CA THR A 128 0.63 -14.59 29.51
C THR A 128 1.70 -14.63 28.41
N LEU A 129 1.72 -13.65 27.53
CA LEU A 129 2.73 -13.55 26.46
C LEU A 129 4.14 -13.44 27.04
N GLN A 130 4.32 -12.64 28.10
CA GLN A 130 5.61 -12.52 28.78
C GLN A 130 6.09 -13.87 29.37
N LYS A 131 5.19 -14.67 29.94
CA LYS A 131 5.55 -16.02 30.42
C LYS A 131 5.98 -16.92 29.24
N ILE A 132 5.28 -16.88 28.13
CA ILE A 132 5.62 -17.66 26.92
C ILE A 132 7.00 -17.22 26.39
N PHE A 133 7.27 -15.91 26.31
CA PHE A 133 8.55 -15.38 25.84
C PHE A 133 9.71 -15.76 26.76
N THR A 134 9.49 -15.71 28.10
CA THR A 134 10.51 -16.12 29.07
C THR A 134 10.83 -17.59 28.92
N ALA A 135 9.81 -18.46 28.90
CA ALA A 135 9.99 -19.91 28.77
C ALA A 135 10.64 -20.30 27.42
N SER A 136 10.28 -19.64 26.34
CA SER A 136 10.91 -19.83 25.03
C SER A 136 12.42 -19.57 25.08
N ARG A 137 12.85 -18.50 25.75
CA ARG A 137 14.28 -18.15 25.91
C ARG A 137 15.00 -19.10 26.89
N GLU A 138 14.35 -19.48 27.98
CA GLU A 138 14.95 -20.36 29.01
C GLU A 138 15.18 -21.77 28.45
N HIS A 139 14.31 -22.25 27.60
CA HIS A 139 14.40 -23.60 27.01
C HIS A 139 14.97 -23.64 25.58
N ASP A 140 15.32 -22.49 25.02
CA ASP A 140 15.81 -22.35 23.63
C ASP A 140 14.89 -23.01 22.58
N VAL A 141 13.60 -22.74 22.69
CA VAL A 141 12.56 -23.26 21.80
C VAL A 141 11.71 -22.14 21.24
N SER A 142 11.00 -22.40 20.12
CA SER A 142 10.14 -21.40 19.49
C SER A 142 8.97 -20.98 20.40
N LEU A 143 8.46 -19.77 20.20
CA LEU A 143 7.26 -19.29 20.89
C LEU A 143 6.06 -20.21 20.63
N TRP A 144 5.97 -20.77 19.42
CA TRP A 144 4.93 -21.73 19.08
C TRP A 144 4.97 -22.99 19.93
N ALA A 145 6.14 -23.60 20.09
CA ALA A 145 6.30 -24.81 20.89
C ALA A 145 5.81 -24.59 22.33
N VAL A 146 6.18 -23.46 22.94
CA VAL A 146 5.71 -23.10 24.29
C VAL A 146 4.20 -22.83 24.30
N ALA A 147 3.66 -22.17 23.27
CA ALA A 147 2.23 -21.87 23.21
C ALA A 147 1.36 -23.13 23.02
N GLU A 148 1.84 -24.10 22.26
CA GLU A 148 1.17 -25.38 22.03
C GLU A 148 1.17 -26.26 23.27
N GLN A 149 2.29 -26.32 24.03
CA GLN A 149 2.46 -27.15 25.19
C GLN A 149 3.01 -26.38 26.41
N PRO A 150 2.30 -25.36 26.94
CA PRO A 150 2.85 -24.48 27.99
C PRO A 150 3.30 -25.22 29.24
N ALA A 151 2.58 -26.27 29.65
CA ALA A 151 2.90 -27.04 30.84
C ALA A 151 4.25 -27.79 30.75
N GLN A 152 4.65 -28.23 29.54
CA GLN A 152 5.92 -28.89 29.29
C GLN A 152 7.12 -27.96 29.57
N TYR A 153 6.93 -26.65 29.33
CA TYR A 153 7.95 -25.61 29.53
C TYR A 153 7.73 -24.83 30.84
N GLY A 154 7.04 -25.42 31.83
CA GLY A 154 6.84 -24.81 33.14
C GLY A 154 5.91 -23.61 33.19
N VAL A 155 5.22 -23.27 32.09
CA VAL A 155 4.30 -22.11 32.01
C VAL A 155 2.96 -22.47 32.64
N GLN A 156 2.70 -21.93 33.82
CA GLN A 156 1.42 -22.10 34.49
C GLN A 156 0.41 -21.04 34.03
N LEU A 157 -0.71 -21.50 33.48
CA LEU A 157 -1.83 -20.68 33.01
C LEU A 157 -3.13 -21.08 33.71
N THR A 158 -4.05 -20.13 33.85
CA THR A 158 -5.42 -20.46 34.29
C THR A 158 -6.10 -21.32 33.22
N LYS A 159 -7.06 -22.16 33.62
CA LYS A 159 -7.80 -23.03 32.71
C LYS A 159 -8.45 -22.23 31.54
N GLY A 160 -8.98 -21.02 31.83
CA GLY A 160 -9.57 -20.16 30.81
C GLY A 160 -8.55 -19.61 29.81
N THR A 161 -7.38 -19.18 30.29
CA THR A 161 -6.31 -18.67 29.40
C THR A 161 -5.71 -19.81 28.59
N LEU A 162 -5.50 -20.98 29.19
CA LEU A 162 -5.03 -22.15 28.47
C LEU A 162 -5.97 -22.55 27.36
N GLY A 163 -7.30 -22.60 27.60
CA GLY A 163 -8.29 -22.93 26.59
C GLY A 163 -8.30 -21.93 25.41
N LYS A 164 -8.12 -20.63 25.69
CA LYS A 164 -8.01 -19.61 24.64
C LYS A 164 -6.75 -19.78 23.78
N LEU A 165 -5.62 -20.06 24.41
CA LEU A 165 -4.37 -20.30 23.72
C LEU A 165 -4.43 -21.57 22.87
N GLN A 166 -4.98 -22.65 23.39
CA GLN A 166 -5.21 -23.89 22.66
C GLN A 166 -6.16 -23.69 21.46
N SER A 167 -7.24 -22.93 21.65
CA SER A 167 -8.15 -22.60 20.54
C SER A 167 -7.44 -21.85 19.43
N PHE A 168 -6.56 -20.92 19.76
CA PHE A 168 -5.74 -20.22 18.77
C PHE A 168 -4.76 -21.19 18.06
N CYS A 169 -4.04 -22.03 18.80
CA CYS A 169 -3.12 -22.99 18.19
C CYS A 169 -3.86 -23.98 17.27
N ASN A 170 -5.00 -24.49 17.71
CA ASN A 170 -5.83 -25.39 16.90
C ASN A 170 -6.29 -24.73 15.59
N LEU A 171 -6.71 -23.45 15.63
CA LEU A 171 -7.10 -22.69 14.44
C LEU A 171 -5.96 -22.59 13.42
N ILE A 172 -4.76 -22.28 13.89
CA ILE A 172 -3.57 -22.19 13.01
C ILE A 172 -3.23 -23.56 12.42
N LEU A 173 -3.27 -24.62 13.22
CA LEU A 173 -2.99 -25.98 12.75
C LEU A 173 -4.04 -26.50 11.76
N GLU A 174 -5.30 -26.14 11.92
CA GLU A 174 -6.36 -26.43 10.96
C GLU A 174 -6.05 -25.80 9.61
N PHE A 175 -5.74 -24.52 9.56
CA PHE A 175 -5.35 -23.85 8.31
C PHE A 175 -4.09 -24.49 7.70
N ARG A 176 -3.10 -24.79 8.54
CA ARG A 176 -1.86 -25.43 8.09
C ARG A 176 -2.09 -26.81 7.48
N SER A 177 -3.03 -27.59 7.98
CA SER A 177 -3.38 -28.90 7.42
C SER A 177 -3.90 -28.83 5.99
N ARG A 178 -4.43 -27.68 5.60
CA ARG A 178 -5.00 -27.41 4.27
C ARG A 178 -4.04 -26.68 3.32
N LEU A 179 -2.87 -26.28 3.79
CA LEU A 179 -1.92 -25.41 3.10
C LEU A 179 -1.52 -25.89 1.70
N TYR A 180 -1.43 -27.21 1.51
CA TYR A 180 -1.00 -27.82 0.25
C TYR A 180 -2.14 -28.43 -0.59
N ASN A 181 -3.37 -28.33 -0.10
CA ASN A 181 -4.52 -28.98 -0.74
C ASN A 181 -5.62 -27.99 -1.13
N VAL A 182 -5.49 -26.73 -0.75
CA VAL A 182 -6.47 -25.68 -0.98
C VAL A 182 -5.79 -24.52 -1.68
N SER A 183 -6.50 -23.86 -2.59
CA SER A 183 -5.96 -22.71 -3.32
C SER A 183 -5.60 -21.56 -2.38
N ALA A 184 -4.66 -20.72 -2.81
CA ALA A 184 -4.20 -19.55 -2.04
C ALA A 184 -5.39 -18.65 -1.67
N PHE A 185 -6.30 -18.40 -2.61
CA PHE A 185 -7.45 -17.55 -2.38
C PHE A 185 -8.43 -18.16 -1.37
N ASP A 186 -8.80 -19.42 -1.53
CA ASP A 186 -9.77 -20.06 -0.65
C ASP A 186 -9.23 -20.15 0.77
N LEU A 187 -7.92 -20.46 0.93
CA LEU A 187 -7.27 -20.49 2.23
C LEU A 187 -7.16 -19.08 2.84
N ALA A 188 -6.77 -18.07 2.07
CA ALA A 188 -6.70 -16.68 2.53
C ALA A 188 -8.08 -16.16 2.98
N PHE A 189 -9.13 -16.44 2.21
CA PHE A 189 -10.50 -16.08 2.53
C PHE A 189 -10.95 -16.72 3.85
N ASP A 190 -10.69 -18.00 4.03
CA ASP A 190 -11.04 -18.73 5.25
C ASP A 190 -10.27 -18.23 6.47
N ILE A 191 -8.96 -17.94 6.33
CA ILE A 191 -8.15 -17.36 7.40
C ILE A 191 -8.74 -16.02 7.85
N ILE A 192 -9.06 -15.12 6.93
CA ILE A 192 -9.60 -13.79 7.26
C ILE A 192 -10.94 -13.90 8.00
N ASN A 193 -11.80 -14.83 7.59
CA ASN A 193 -13.12 -15.00 8.19
C ASN A 193 -13.03 -15.74 9.55
N ALA A 194 -12.39 -16.89 9.59
CA ALA A 194 -12.37 -17.74 10.78
C ALA A 194 -11.43 -17.22 11.89
N SER A 195 -10.39 -16.42 11.55
CA SER A 195 -9.59 -15.71 12.55
C SER A 195 -10.38 -14.68 13.33
N GLY A 196 -11.48 -14.18 12.75
CA GLY A 196 -12.32 -13.11 13.28
C GLY A 196 -11.92 -11.70 12.88
N ILE A 197 -10.89 -11.53 12.02
CA ILE A 197 -10.43 -10.20 11.56
C ILE A 197 -11.56 -9.45 10.87
N ARG A 198 -12.26 -10.09 9.91
CA ARG A 198 -13.38 -9.47 9.21
C ARG A 198 -14.48 -9.02 10.16
N ALA A 199 -14.80 -9.84 11.15
CA ALA A 199 -15.80 -9.51 12.15
C ALA A 199 -15.35 -8.36 13.07
N ASP A 200 -14.06 -8.24 13.33
CA ASP A 200 -13.51 -7.14 14.14
C ASP A 200 -13.51 -5.81 13.38
N LEU A 201 -13.07 -5.82 12.12
CA LEU A 201 -13.11 -4.64 11.23
C LEU A 201 -14.53 -4.15 10.95
N ASN A 202 -15.51 -5.04 10.93
CA ASN A 202 -16.93 -4.67 10.75
C ASN A 202 -17.54 -3.93 11.96
N LYS A 203 -16.85 -3.89 13.10
CA LYS A 203 -17.26 -3.10 14.27
C LYS A 203 -16.79 -1.65 14.19
N GLU A 204 -15.84 -1.37 13.32
CA GLU A 204 -15.31 -0.03 13.12
C GLU A 204 -16.22 0.75 12.17
N ASP A 205 -16.90 1.76 12.70
CA ASP A 205 -17.76 2.67 11.92
C ASP A 205 -16.95 3.82 11.32
N GLY A 206 -17.53 4.45 10.29
CA GLY A 206 -16.98 5.63 9.64
C GLY A 206 -15.97 5.35 8.53
N PRO A 207 -15.41 6.42 7.93
CA PRO A 207 -14.57 6.32 6.72
C PRO A 207 -13.28 5.51 6.92
N GLU A 208 -12.74 5.51 8.14
CA GLU A 208 -11.52 4.73 8.44
C GLU A 208 -11.81 3.23 8.45
N GLY A 209 -12.94 2.80 9.08
CA GLY A 209 -13.36 1.40 9.06
C GLY A 209 -13.71 0.93 7.65
N GLU A 210 -14.36 1.78 6.85
CA GLU A 210 -14.65 1.49 5.44
C GLU A 210 -13.36 1.29 4.64
N SER A 211 -12.39 2.19 4.78
CA SER A 211 -11.09 2.08 4.12
C SER A 211 -10.34 0.79 4.49
N LYS A 212 -10.38 0.36 5.76
CA LYS A 212 -9.77 -0.91 6.19
C LYS A 212 -10.46 -2.12 5.56
N ARG A 213 -11.78 -2.11 5.46
CA ARG A 213 -12.54 -3.18 4.78
C ARG A 213 -12.20 -3.25 3.29
N GLU A 214 -12.14 -2.10 2.60
CA GLU A 214 -11.71 -2.03 1.20
C GLU A 214 -10.29 -2.58 1.02
N ASN A 215 -9.36 -2.28 1.94
CA ASN A 215 -8.01 -2.81 1.89
C ASN A 215 -7.98 -4.35 2.02
N VAL A 216 -8.85 -4.93 2.84
CA VAL A 216 -8.97 -6.40 2.95
C VAL A 216 -9.51 -7.02 1.66
N GLU A 217 -10.53 -6.41 1.05
CA GLU A 217 -11.06 -6.88 -0.24
C GLU A 217 -10.01 -6.75 -1.36
N GLU A 218 -9.22 -5.68 -1.35
CA GLU A 218 -8.13 -5.48 -2.29
C GLU A 218 -7.02 -6.54 -2.12
N LEU A 219 -6.69 -6.92 -0.88
CA LEU A 219 -5.74 -8.01 -0.62
C LEU A 219 -6.26 -9.35 -1.17
N LEU A 220 -7.54 -9.67 -0.95
CA LEU A 220 -8.16 -10.86 -1.53
C LEU A 220 -8.17 -10.82 -3.06
N GLY A 221 -8.42 -9.64 -3.64
CA GLY A 221 -8.28 -9.42 -5.08
C GLY A 221 -6.87 -9.71 -5.59
N ALA A 222 -5.84 -9.29 -4.84
CA ALA A 222 -4.44 -9.58 -5.16
C ALA A 222 -4.13 -11.08 -5.17
N VAL A 223 -4.60 -11.82 -4.14
CA VAL A 223 -4.41 -13.27 -4.06
C VAL A 223 -5.12 -13.97 -5.23
N ARG A 224 -6.34 -13.52 -5.58
CA ARG A 224 -7.09 -14.10 -6.71
C ARG A 224 -6.45 -13.80 -8.07
N ALA A 225 -5.92 -12.59 -8.25
CA ALA A 225 -5.19 -12.22 -9.46
C ALA A 225 -3.91 -13.06 -9.61
N PHE A 226 -3.18 -13.25 -8.51
CA PHE A 226 -1.99 -14.10 -8.46
C PHE A 226 -2.31 -15.54 -8.89
N GLU A 227 -3.39 -16.16 -8.36
CA GLU A 227 -3.80 -17.50 -8.78
C GLU A 227 -4.11 -17.62 -10.27
N ARG A 228 -4.78 -16.61 -10.81
CA ARG A 228 -5.14 -16.62 -12.24
C ARG A 228 -3.90 -16.52 -13.10
N ASP A 229 -3.01 -15.58 -12.79
CA ASP A 229 -1.81 -15.34 -13.58
C ASP A 229 -0.88 -16.56 -13.54
N SER A 230 -0.71 -17.21 -12.37
CA SER A 230 0.09 -18.44 -12.24
C SER A 230 -0.51 -19.62 -13.03
N ARG A 231 -1.84 -19.72 -13.10
CA ARG A 231 -2.51 -20.77 -13.90
C ARG A 231 -2.41 -20.53 -15.41
N ASP A 232 -2.44 -19.27 -15.83
CA ASP A 232 -2.31 -18.93 -17.25
C ASP A 232 -0.87 -19.24 -17.73
N GLU A 233 0.16 -19.01 -16.90
CA GLU A 233 1.54 -19.39 -17.18
C GLU A 233 1.73 -20.91 -17.26
N GLU A 234 1.13 -21.70 -16.34
CA GLU A 234 1.19 -23.17 -16.38
C GLU A 234 0.45 -23.76 -17.58
N ALA A 235 -0.65 -23.16 -18.02
CA ALA A 235 -1.44 -23.64 -19.16
C ALA A 235 -0.72 -23.50 -20.51
N GLU A 236 0.27 -22.61 -20.62
CA GLU A 236 1.12 -22.47 -21.81
C GLU A 236 2.18 -23.59 -21.90
N ASP A 237 2.59 -24.18 -20.75
CA ASP A 237 3.65 -25.19 -20.70
C ASP A 237 3.17 -26.66 -20.71
N GLU A 238 1.96 -26.97 -20.21
CA GLU A 238 1.51 -28.38 -20.06
C GLU A 238 0.02 -28.61 -20.47
N ALA A 239 -0.19 -29.22 -21.61
CA ALA A 239 -1.52 -29.48 -22.21
C ALA A 239 -2.34 -30.62 -21.57
N GLN A 240 -1.92 -31.34 -20.51
CA GLN A 240 -2.56 -32.60 -20.07
C GLN A 240 -2.59 -32.90 -18.57
N VAL A 241 -2.17 -32.07 -17.66
CA VAL A 241 -2.22 -32.33 -16.19
C VAL A 241 -3.24 -31.43 -15.54
N ALA A 242 -4.07 -31.99 -14.65
CA ALA A 242 -4.95 -31.15 -13.82
C ALA A 242 -4.07 -30.16 -13.03
N PRO A 243 -4.33 -28.85 -13.16
CA PRO A 243 -3.46 -27.85 -12.56
C PRO A 243 -3.42 -28.03 -11.04
N ASN A 244 -2.20 -28.04 -10.47
CA ASN A 244 -2.02 -28.01 -9.03
C ASN A 244 -2.63 -26.71 -8.44
N PRO A 245 -3.15 -26.74 -7.21
CA PRO A 245 -3.62 -25.51 -6.59
C PRO A 245 -2.41 -24.56 -6.38
N VAL A 246 -2.53 -23.32 -6.85
CA VAL A 246 -1.57 -22.26 -6.54
C VAL A 246 -1.61 -21.99 -5.04
N LEU A 247 -0.46 -22.05 -4.37
CA LEU A 247 -0.36 -22.10 -2.93
C LEU A 247 -0.18 -20.70 -2.31
N LEU A 248 -0.70 -20.53 -1.10
CA LEU A 248 -0.53 -19.30 -0.32
C LEU A 248 0.96 -18.99 -0.03
N THR A 249 1.81 -20.01 0.05
CA THR A 249 3.26 -19.87 0.19
C THR A 249 3.90 -19.12 -0.97
N GLU A 250 3.44 -19.35 -2.20
CA GLU A 250 3.94 -18.72 -3.41
C GLU A 250 3.55 -17.25 -3.46
N PHE A 251 2.29 -16.95 -3.13
CA PHE A 251 1.83 -15.57 -2.98
C PHE A 251 2.67 -14.79 -1.95
N LEU A 252 2.97 -15.40 -0.79
CA LEU A 252 3.80 -14.76 0.23
C LEU A 252 5.23 -14.49 -0.23
N GLN A 253 5.83 -15.37 -1.02
CA GLN A 253 7.16 -15.15 -1.58
C GLN A 253 7.16 -13.93 -2.52
N GLN A 254 6.17 -13.83 -3.40
CA GLN A 254 6.03 -12.67 -4.28
C GLN A 254 5.82 -11.38 -3.47
N SER A 255 4.91 -11.40 -2.49
CA SER A 255 4.60 -10.21 -1.67
C SER A 255 5.75 -9.76 -0.77
N ALA A 256 6.60 -10.68 -0.30
CA ALA A 256 7.78 -10.33 0.51
C ALA A 256 8.80 -9.49 -0.28
N LEU A 257 9.01 -9.80 -1.55
CA LEU A 257 9.89 -9.02 -2.43
C LEU A 257 9.40 -7.58 -2.64
N GLN A 258 8.11 -7.33 -2.39
CA GLN A 258 7.47 -6.04 -2.59
C GLN A 258 7.63 -5.09 -1.38
N THR A 259 7.96 -5.60 -0.20
CA THR A 259 7.95 -4.82 1.06
C THR A 259 9.25 -4.06 1.33
N ASP A 260 10.39 -4.52 0.81
CA ASP A 260 11.71 -4.03 1.22
C ASP A 260 12.19 -2.74 0.51
N SER A 261 11.48 -2.25 -0.50
CA SER A 261 11.97 -1.17 -1.37
C SER A 261 11.54 0.25 -0.98
N ASP A 262 10.68 0.43 0.04
CA ASP A 262 9.95 1.68 0.27
C ASP A 262 10.64 2.70 1.21
N GLU A 263 11.78 2.42 1.84
CA GLU A 263 12.24 3.16 3.04
C GLU A 263 13.35 4.23 2.85
N GLN A 264 13.87 4.47 1.66
CA GLN A 264 14.95 5.47 1.53
C GLN A 264 14.53 6.70 0.73
N ASP A 265 14.32 7.82 1.42
CA ASP A 265 14.25 9.14 0.78
C ASP A 265 15.69 9.61 0.46
N ASP A 266 16.16 9.17 -0.70
CA ASP A 266 17.49 9.50 -1.25
C ASP A 266 17.50 10.76 -2.11
N GLY A 267 16.40 11.53 -2.11
CA GLY A 267 16.24 12.75 -2.90
C GLY A 267 16.02 12.51 -4.41
N THR A 268 15.87 11.26 -4.86
CA THR A 268 15.58 10.97 -6.26
C THR A 268 14.15 11.44 -6.65
N PRO A 269 13.97 12.00 -7.86
CA PRO A 269 12.65 12.34 -8.36
C PRO A 269 11.75 11.09 -8.41
N ARG A 270 10.55 11.15 -7.80
CA ARG A 270 9.62 10.01 -7.66
C ARG A 270 8.22 10.38 -8.10
N VAL A 271 7.53 9.46 -8.76
CA VAL A 271 6.09 9.58 -9.06
C VAL A 271 5.31 9.65 -7.76
N THR A 272 4.35 10.57 -7.68
CA THR A 272 3.56 10.74 -6.46
C THR A 272 2.21 10.03 -6.60
N LEU A 273 1.96 9.06 -5.72
CA LEU A 273 0.69 8.35 -5.56
C LEU A 273 -0.08 8.98 -4.39
N MET A 274 -1.34 9.37 -4.59
CA MET A 274 -2.15 9.96 -3.53
C MET A 274 -3.65 9.86 -3.79
N THR A 275 -4.44 10.03 -2.74
CA THR A 275 -5.88 10.24 -2.92
C THR A 275 -6.16 11.61 -3.52
N ILE A 276 -7.28 11.72 -4.23
CA ILE A 276 -7.71 13.01 -4.81
C ILE A 276 -7.86 14.09 -3.72
N HIS A 277 -8.29 13.70 -2.50
CA HIS A 277 -8.40 14.63 -1.37
C HIS A 277 -7.04 15.21 -0.96
N ALA A 278 -6.00 14.39 -0.97
CA ALA A 278 -4.64 14.83 -0.62
C ALA A 278 -4.02 15.73 -1.70
N ALA A 279 -4.51 15.65 -2.94
CA ALA A 279 -4.00 16.45 -4.05
C ALA A 279 -4.46 17.92 -4.04
N LYS A 280 -5.37 18.30 -3.13
CA LYS A 280 -5.89 19.68 -3.04
C LYS A 280 -4.74 20.66 -2.73
N GLY A 281 -4.56 21.64 -3.63
CA GLY A 281 -3.51 22.68 -3.50
C GLY A 281 -2.18 22.31 -4.15
N LEU A 282 -2.00 21.08 -4.62
CA LEU A 282 -0.83 20.63 -5.37
C LEU A 282 -1.09 20.75 -6.86
N GLU A 283 -0.03 20.79 -7.68
CA GLU A 283 -0.13 20.81 -9.15
C GLU A 283 1.06 20.06 -9.78
N PHE A 284 0.79 19.34 -10.88
CA PHE A 284 1.76 18.49 -11.55
C PHE A 284 1.69 18.69 -13.06
N ASP A 285 2.79 18.48 -13.76
CA ASP A 285 2.81 18.54 -15.22
C ASP A 285 1.92 17.48 -15.84
N ALA A 286 1.92 16.27 -15.28
CA ALA A 286 1.08 15.16 -15.72
C ALA A 286 0.29 14.57 -14.55
N VAL A 287 -1.02 14.40 -14.73
CA VAL A 287 -1.92 13.82 -13.74
C VAL A 287 -2.70 12.67 -14.36
N PHE A 288 -2.67 11.54 -13.69
CA PHE A 288 -3.52 10.38 -13.95
C PHE A 288 -4.62 10.33 -12.89
N VAL A 289 -5.89 10.44 -13.29
CA VAL A 289 -7.05 10.23 -12.44
C VAL A 289 -7.57 8.83 -12.74
N THR A 290 -7.37 7.91 -11.81
CA THR A 290 -7.56 6.48 -12.02
C THR A 290 -8.84 5.96 -11.36
N GLY A 291 -9.35 4.82 -11.84
CA GLY A 291 -10.59 4.24 -11.35
C GLY A 291 -11.81 5.09 -11.68
N MET A 292 -11.84 5.72 -12.86
CA MET A 292 -12.99 6.49 -13.33
C MET A 292 -14.13 5.58 -13.76
N GLU A 293 -14.65 4.82 -12.78
CA GLU A 293 -15.65 3.78 -12.94
C GLU A 293 -16.94 4.15 -12.23
N ASP A 294 -18.05 3.71 -12.78
CA ASP A 294 -19.33 3.79 -12.08
C ASP A 294 -19.29 2.90 -10.82
N ASN A 295 -19.81 3.38 -9.69
CA ASN A 295 -19.74 2.76 -8.36
C ASN A 295 -18.36 2.78 -7.66
N LEU A 296 -17.33 3.36 -8.28
CA LEU A 296 -16.04 3.60 -7.64
C LEU A 296 -15.75 5.09 -7.53
N PHE A 297 -15.87 5.82 -8.64
CA PHE A 297 -15.80 7.27 -8.68
C PHE A 297 -16.77 7.83 -9.73
N PRO A 298 -18.00 8.20 -9.32
CA PRO A 298 -18.53 8.34 -7.96
C PRO A 298 -18.78 7.00 -7.26
N GLY A 299 -18.64 7.03 -5.92
CA GLY A 299 -18.94 5.88 -5.08
C GLY A 299 -20.43 5.50 -5.13
N GLN A 300 -20.74 4.23 -4.82
CA GLN A 300 -22.11 3.70 -4.88
C GLN A 300 -23.11 4.51 -4.03
N GLN A 301 -22.72 4.94 -2.83
CA GLN A 301 -23.57 5.72 -1.95
C GLN A 301 -23.89 7.12 -2.51
N ALA A 302 -22.93 7.76 -3.14
CA ALA A 302 -23.10 9.09 -3.72
C ALA A 302 -24.23 9.13 -4.77
N ARG A 303 -24.48 8.01 -5.46
CA ARG A 303 -25.57 7.91 -6.44
C ARG A 303 -26.97 7.98 -5.82
N LEU A 304 -27.10 7.62 -4.54
CA LEU A 304 -28.37 7.63 -3.83
C LEU A 304 -28.73 9.03 -3.33
N PHE A 305 -27.75 9.90 -3.15
CA PHE A 305 -27.93 11.22 -2.57
C PHE A 305 -27.36 12.32 -3.47
N PRO A 306 -28.22 13.24 -3.99
CA PRO A 306 -27.79 14.29 -4.91
C PRO A 306 -26.64 15.17 -4.36
N ARG A 307 -26.63 15.46 -3.06
CA ARG A 307 -25.57 16.25 -2.42
C ARG A 307 -24.21 15.53 -2.43
N GLU A 308 -24.21 14.23 -2.17
CA GLU A 308 -22.98 13.44 -2.22
C GLU A 308 -22.45 13.32 -3.66
N MET A 309 -23.35 13.19 -4.64
CA MET A 309 -22.99 13.22 -6.05
C MET A 309 -22.35 14.55 -6.46
N GLU A 310 -22.86 15.66 -5.94
CA GLU A 310 -22.27 16.97 -6.17
C GLU A 310 -20.90 17.13 -5.52
N GLU A 311 -20.70 16.54 -4.32
CA GLU A 311 -19.40 16.55 -3.66
C GLU A 311 -18.38 15.68 -4.41
N GLU A 312 -18.74 14.49 -4.86
CA GLU A 312 -17.90 13.66 -5.71
C GLU A 312 -17.52 14.40 -7.02
N ARG A 313 -18.46 15.15 -7.61
CA ARG A 313 -18.17 15.97 -8.80
C ARG A 313 -17.22 17.12 -8.49
N ARG A 314 -17.31 17.75 -7.31
CA ARG A 314 -16.33 18.75 -6.86
C ARG A 314 -14.95 18.13 -6.71
N LEU A 315 -14.90 16.91 -6.17
CA LEU A 315 -13.66 16.17 -6.04
C LEU A 315 -13.04 15.84 -7.40
N PHE A 316 -13.86 15.38 -8.36
CA PHE A 316 -13.40 15.17 -9.74
C PHE A 316 -12.90 16.45 -10.39
N TYR A 317 -13.59 17.56 -10.21
CA TYR A 317 -13.14 18.86 -10.66
C TYR A 317 -11.78 19.23 -10.06
N VAL A 318 -11.57 19.01 -8.76
CA VAL A 318 -10.26 19.20 -8.13
C VAL A 318 -9.20 18.33 -8.79
N ALA A 319 -9.47 17.04 -9.00
CA ALA A 319 -8.52 16.12 -9.62
C ALA A 319 -8.02 16.58 -10.99
N VAL A 320 -8.94 16.92 -11.88
CA VAL A 320 -8.61 17.36 -13.26
C VAL A 320 -7.82 18.67 -13.24
N THR A 321 -8.17 19.60 -12.32
CA THR A 321 -7.46 20.89 -12.22
C THR A 321 -6.08 20.80 -11.58
N ARG A 322 -5.62 19.62 -11.19
CA ARG A 322 -4.22 19.42 -10.71
C ARG A 322 -3.23 19.29 -11.85
N ALA A 323 -3.70 19.04 -13.07
CA ALA A 323 -2.88 18.91 -14.27
C ALA A 323 -2.52 20.28 -14.87
N LYS A 324 -1.22 20.52 -15.07
CA LYS A 324 -0.70 21.70 -15.79
C LYS A 324 -0.70 21.49 -17.30
N ARG A 325 -0.28 20.28 -17.78
CA ARG A 325 -0.09 19.99 -19.21
C ARG A 325 -0.85 18.77 -19.68
N PHE A 326 -0.71 17.64 -18.98
CA PHE A 326 -1.26 16.34 -19.40
C PHE A 326 -2.25 15.82 -18.37
N CYS A 327 -3.47 15.50 -18.80
CA CYS A 327 -4.49 14.90 -17.98
C CYS A 327 -4.97 13.58 -18.60
N TYR A 328 -4.86 12.50 -17.83
CA TYR A 328 -5.26 11.16 -18.21
C TYR A 328 -6.37 10.69 -17.27
N LEU A 329 -7.45 10.16 -17.84
CA LEU A 329 -8.54 9.54 -17.11
C LEU A 329 -8.53 8.05 -17.45
N THR A 330 -8.39 7.19 -16.43
CA THR A 330 -8.32 5.75 -16.66
C THR A 330 -9.42 5.00 -15.91
N TYR A 331 -9.87 3.88 -16.45
CA TYR A 331 -10.86 3.02 -15.82
C TYR A 331 -10.67 1.58 -16.26
N ALA A 332 -11.01 0.63 -15.35
CA ALA A 332 -11.07 -0.78 -15.62
C ALA A 332 -12.52 -1.22 -15.90
N GLN A 333 -12.73 -2.04 -16.92
CA GLN A 333 -14.04 -2.62 -17.25
C GLN A 333 -14.44 -3.74 -16.29
N SER A 334 -13.46 -4.37 -15.62
CA SER A 334 -13.66 -5.42 -14.64
C SER A 334 -12.67 -5.28 -13.50
N ARG A 335 -13.18 -5.38 -12.28
CA ARG A 335 -12.39 -5.31 -11.05
C ARG A 335 -12.88 -6.34 -10.04
N TYR A 336 -11.96 -6.94 -9.29
CA TYR A 336 -12.35 -7.82 -8.19
C TYR A 336 -12.77 -7.00 -6.97
N ARG A 337 -14.02 -7.16 -6.53
CA ARG A 337 -14.57 -6.49 -5.35
C ARG A 337 -15.58 -7.39 -4.67
N TYR A 338 -15.66 -7.31 -3.34
CA TYR A 338 -16.65 -8.02 -2.52
C TYR A 338 -16.78 -9.54 -2.80
N GLY A 339 -15.65 -10.18 -3.15
CA GLY A 339 -15.60 -11.62 -3.40
C GLY A 339 -15.92 -12.07 -4.84
N SER A 340 -16.18 -11.13 -5.76
CA SER A 340 -16.50 -11.42 -7.17
C SER A 340 -15.84 -10.42 -8.13
N PHE A 341 -15.75 -10.81 -9.41
CA PHE A 341 -15.44 -9.87 -10.47
C PHE A 341 -16.68 -9.07 -10.82
N GLU A 342 -16.61 -7.77 -10.61
CA GLU A 342 -17.64 -6.83 -11.00
C GLU A 342 -17.26 -6.16 -12.32
N GLN A 343 -18.25 -6.09 -13.24
CA GLN A 343 -18.13 -5.29 -14.44
C GLN A 343 -18.51 -3.84 -14.12
N SER A 344 -17.69 -2.90 -14.55
CA SER A 344 -17.90 -1.48 -14.34
C SER A 344 -17.92 -0.74 -15.67
N ASP A 345 -18.86 0.18 -15.78
CA ASP A 345 -18.90 1.15 -16.88
C ASP A 345 -18.02 2.36 -16.58
N GLU A 346 -17.69 3.12 -17.63
CA GLU A 346 -17.05 4.41 -17.49
C GLU A 346 -17.86 5.34 -16.57
N SER A 347 -17.16 6.08 -15.70
CA SER A 347 -17.76 7.06 -14.80
C SER A 347 -18.68 8.05 -15.53
N PRO A 348 -19.85 8.37 -14.96
CA PRO A 348 -20.72 9.43 -15.52
C PRO A 348 -20.00 10.78 -15.60
N PHE A 349 -19.04 11.06 -14.73
CA PHE A 349 -18.27 12.31 -14.77
C PHE A 349 -17.42 12.47 -16.04
N VAL A 350 -16.90 11.40 -16.60
CA VAL A 350 -16.16 11.42 -17.86
C VAL A 350 -17.08 11.78 -19.01
N ARG A 351 -18.33 11.28 -18.99
CA ARG A 351 -19.35 11.61 -20.00
C ARG A 351 -19.84 13.06 -19.93
N GLU A 352 -19.69 13.72 -18.79
CA GLU A 352 -20.02 15.15 -18.62
C GLU A 352 -18.99 16.08 -19.27
N ILE A 353 -17.81 15.59 -19.66
CA ILE A 353 -16.81 16.39 -20.36
C ILE A 353 -17.20 16.50 -21.84
N SER A 354 -17.18 17.72 -22.37
CA SER A 354 -17.45 17.93 -23.81
C SER A 354 -16.44 17.18 -24.67
N GLU A 355 -16.91 16.42 -25.66
CA GLU A 355 -16.11 15.60 -26.59
C GLU A 355 -14.97 16.39 -27.30
N ARG A 356 -15.13 17.68 -27.47
CA ARG A 356 -14.07 18.55 -28.07
C ARG A 356 -12.79 18.61 -27.22
N PHE A 357 -12.89 18.28 -25.92
CA PHE A 357 -11.76 18.32 -24.98
C PHE A 357 -11.23 16.94 -24.62
N VAL A 358 -11.84 15.89 -25.15
CA VAL A 358 -11.50 14.50 -24.83
C VAL A 358 -11.03 13.77 -26.07
N ARG A 359 -9.95 13.01 -25.90
CA ARG A 359 -9.53 11.99 -26.86
C ARG A 359 -9.65 10.63 -26.17
N ARG A 360 -10.26 9.66 -26.85
CA ARG A 360 -10.41 8.31 -26.33
C ARG A 360 -9.40 7.38 -27.00
N GLU A 361 -8.70 6.60 -26.20
CA GLU A 361 -7.90 5.49 -26.71
C GLU A 361 -8.84 4.37 -27.15
N ALA A 362 -8.53 3.70 -28.26
CA ALA A 362 -9.33 2.58 -28.73
C ALA A 362 -9.28 1.46 -27.66
N SER A 363 -10.45 1.00 -27.21
CA SER A 363 -10.52 -0.14 -26.30
C SER A 363 -9.92 -1.37 -26.98
N SER A 364 -8.95 -2.00 -26.37
CA SER A 364 -8.46 -3.32 -26.75
C SER A 364 -9.50 -4.38 -26.33
N SER A 365 -10.68 -4.34 -26.96
CA SER A 365 -11.65 -5.44 -26.76
C SER A 365 -11.12 -6.68 -27.46
N PRO A 366 -11.09 -7.85 -26.81
CA PRO A 366 -10.88 -9.11 -27.47
C PRO A 366 -12.20 -9.52 -28.18
N SER A 367 -12.66 -8.72 -29.15
CA SER A 367 -13.79 -9.10 -29.97
C SER A 367 -13.29 -9.71 -31.26
N GLY A 368 -13.46 -11.03 -31.36
CA GLY A 368 -13.64 -11.79 -32.60
C GLY A 368 -12.58 -11.59 -33.67
N GLY A 369 -11.75 -12.60 -33.85
CA GLY A 369 -10.85 -12.85 -34.97
C GLY A 369 -10.98 -11.94 -36.18
N ARG A 370 -10.30 -10.79 -36.16
CA ARG A 370 -9.86 -10.15 -37.40
C ARG A 370 -8.42 -10.59 -37.61
N ASN A 371 -8.25 -11.46 -38.60
CA ASN A 371 -6.94 -11.76 -39.18
C ASN A 371 -6.17 -10.48 -39.43
N ILE A 372 -5.31 -10.10 -38.51
CA ILE A 372 -4.32 -9.06 -38.75
C ILE A 372 -3.39 -9.68 -39.78
N SER A 373 -3.34 -9.09 -40.99
CA SER A 373 -2.47 -9.56 -42.05
C SER A 373 -1.01 -9.54 -41.54
N PRO A 374 -0.16 -10.47 -42.01
CA PRO A 374 1.24 -10.50 -41.62
C PRO A 374 1.97 -9.17 -41.85
N ALA A 375 1.53 -8.38 -42.84
CA ALA A 375 2.06 -7.05 -43.13
C ALA A 375 1.74 -5.99 -42.06
N SER A 376 0.56 -6.06 -41.43
CA SER A 376 0.19 -5.13 -40.34
C SER A 376 0.91 -5.45 -39.04
N ARG A 377 1.23 -6.75 -38.80
CA ARG A 377 2.01 -7.20 -37.66
C ARG A 377 3.48 -6.76 -37.78
N GLN A 378 4.02 -6.79 -38.99
CA GLN A 378 5.38 -6.33 -39.31
C GLN A 378 5.50 -4.80 -39.14
N ALA A 379 4.51 -4.03 -39.55
CA ALA A 379 4.49 -2.57 -39.38
C ALA A 379 4.42 -2.14 -37.91
N LEU A 380 3.74 -2.93 -37.04
CA LEU A 380 3.71 -2.68 -35.59
C LEU A 380 5.04 -3.01 -34.91
N LEU A 381 5.74 -4.02 -35.40
CA LEU A 381 7.08 -4.40 -34.92
C LEU A 381 8.17 -3.43 -35.41
N ASP A 382 8.04 -2.92 -36.61
CA ASP A 382 8.98 -1.94 -37.18
C ASP A 382 8.86 -0.55 -36.50
N ASP A 383 7.70 -0.20 -35.98
CA ASP A 383 7.47 1.03 -35.20
C ASP A 383 8.05 0.91 -33.75
N LEU A 384 8.26 -0.31 -33.24
CA LEU A 384 8.92 -0.58 -31.97
C LEU A 384 10.45 -0.65 -32.09
N ASP A 385 11.00 -0.84 -33.30
CA ASP A 385 12.43 -1.09 -33.54
C ASP A 385 13.09 0.08 -34.31
N GLY A 386 12.85 1.31 -33.88
CA GLY A 386 13.54 2.51 -34.39
C GLY A 386 15.05 2.44 -34.19
N GLY A 387 15.73 1.68 -35.04
CA GLY A 387 17.12 1.83 -35.41
C GLY A 387 18.21 1.43 -34.45
N LYS A 388 18.69 0.19 -34.58
CA LYS A 388 20.14 -0.14 -34.74
C LYS A 388 20.30 -1.63 -35.06
N SER A 389 21.09 -1.92 -36.09
CA SER A 389 21.45 -3.24 -36.63
C SER A 389 21.80 -4.27 -35.56
N ARG A 390 21.08 -5.40 -35.54
CA ARG A 390 21.39 -6.61 -34.78
C ARG A 390 22.59 -7.32 -35.39
N PRO A 391 23.59 -7.77 -34.60
CA PRO A 391 24.51 -8.78 -35.04
C PRO A 391 23.79 -10.14 -35.07
N THR A 392 23.88 -10.82 -36.19
CA THR A 392 23.41 -12.20 -36.43
C THR A 392 24.20 -13.17 -35.55
N PHE A 393 23.57 -13.71 -34.52
CA PHE A 393 24.08 -14.87 -33.82
C PHE A 393 23.71 -16.14 -34.61
N GLY A 394 24.74 -16.81 -35.14
CA GLY A 394 24.61 -18.11 -35.79
C GLY A 394 24.17 -19.19 -34.77
N ARG A 395 23.31 -20.05 -35.25
CA ARG A 395 22.79 -21.24 -34.54
C ARG A 395 23.96 -22.17 -34.20
N ILE A 396 24.31 -22.34 -32.93
CA ILE A 396 25.30 -23.28 -32.44
C ILE A 396 24.62 -24.65 -32.28
N SER A 397 25.06 -25.65 -33.04
CA SER A 397 24.58 -27.02 -32.93
C SER A 397 25.22 -27.71 -31.71
N ARG A 398 24.53 -28.73 -31.21
CA ARG A 398 24.77 -29.43 -29.94
C ARG A 398 26.04 -30.32 -29.93
N GLU A 399 26.94 -30.24 -30.94
CA GLU A 399 28.09 -31.13 -31.09
C GLU A 399 29.44 -30.51 -30.70
N ASP A 400 29.51 -29.23 -30.30
CA ASP A 400 30.78 -28.53 -30.03
C ASP A 400 31.24 -28.55 -28.57
N PHE A 401 30.64 -29.35 -27.71
CA PHE A 401 31.06 -29.50 -26.31
C PHE A 401 31.85 -30.79 -26.02
N ALA A 402 32.89 -31.06 -26.77
CA ALA A 402 33.87 -32.03 -26.36
C ALA A 402 35.29 -31.48 -26.61
N HIS A 403 36.07 -31.49 -25.54
CA HIS A 403 37.51 -31.16 -25.50
C HIS A 403 37.94 -29.69 -25.43
N THR A 404 37.98 -29.17 -24.18
CA THR A 404 39.13 -28.34 -23.75
C THR A 404 39.29 -28.36 -22.24
N ARG A 405 40.35 -29.00 -21.76
CA ARG A 405 40.83 -28.91 -20.36
C ARG A 405 41.42 -27.50 -20.13
N PRO A 406 41.18 -26.84 -18.97
CA PRO A 406 41.82 -25.56 -18.68
C PRO A 406 43.28 -25.79 -18.24
N ARG A 407 44.19 -25.07 -18.89
CA ARG A 407 45.57 -24.87 -18.46
C ARG A 407 45.58 -23.94 -17.24
N SER A 408 46.28 -24.36 -16.22
CA SER A 408 46.61 -23.63 -15.02
C SER A 408 47.41 -22.35 -15.33
N ALA A 409 46.96 -21.21 -14.87
CA ALA A 409 47.71 -19.94 -14.78
C ALA A 409 48.22 -19.71 -13.35
N PRO A 410 49.38 -19.07 -13.16
CA PRO A 410 50.09 -19.06 -11.89
C PRO A 410 49.49 -18.09 -10.87
N ALA A 411 49.55 -18.48 -9.61
CA ALA A 411 49.10 -17.73 -8.45
C ALA A 411 49.87 -16.41 -8.29
N THR A 412 49.15 -15.30 -8.28
CA THR A 412 49.62 -14.04 -7.72
C THR A 412 49.09 -13.90 -6.28
N SER A 413 50.05 -13.69 -5.38
CA SER A 413 49.87 -13.58 -3.92
C SER A 413 48.92 -12.48 -3.52
N ALA A 414 47.91 -12.81 -2.70
CA ALA A 414 47.06 -11.88 -1.99
C ALA A 414 47.85 -11.22 -0.83
N PRO A 415 47.62 -9.91 -0.54
CA PRO A 415 48.20 -9.29 0.66
C PRO A 415 47.40 -9.69 1.91
N ALA A 416 48.11 -9.91 3.00
CA ALA A 416 47.63 -10.31 4.31
C ALA A 416 46.66 -9.29 4.93
N PRO A 417 45.69 -9.74 5.76
CA PRO A 417 44.75 -8.83 6.44
C PRO A 417 45.47 -8.01 7.52
N ALA A 418 45.21 -6.71 7.49
CA ALA A 418 45.68 -5.77 8.49
C ALA A 418 44.97 -5.98 9.83
N THR A 419 45.72 -6.14 10.89
CA THR A 419 45.28 -6.19 12.30
C THR A 419 44.57 -4.90 12.72
N PRO A 420 43.46 -4.97 13.48
CA PRO A 420 42.80 -3.76 13.96
C PRO A 420 43.62 -3.09 15.08
N ARG A 421 43.89 -1.81 14.90
CA ARG A 421 44.47 -0.95 15.94
C ARG A 421 43.45 -0.73 17.07
N PRO A 422 43.85 -0.74 18.34
CA PRO A 422 42.98 -0.43 19.46
C PRO A 422 42.59 1.05 19.48
N LEU A 423 41.29 1.33 19.58
CA LEU A 423 40.74 2.67 19.78
C LEU A 423 41.12 3.18 21.16
N ARG A 424 41.71 4.34 21.20
CA ARG A 424 41.93 5.11 22.46
C ARG A 424 40.57 5.61 22.98
N PRO A 425 40.32 5.59 24.30
CA PRO A 425 39.12 6.16 24.88
C PRO A 425 39.19 7.71 24.79
N LEU A 426 38.18 8.32 24.17
CA LEU A 426 37.93 9.74 24.26
C LEU A 426 37.39 10.07 25.64
N SER A 427 38.14 10.92 26.36
CA SER A 427 37.79 11.48 27.65
C SER A 427 36.38 12.12 27.64
N SER A 428 35.63 11.79 28.69
CA SER A 428 34.39 12.34 29.10
C SER A 428 34.30 13.86 29.04
N VAL A 429 33.50 14.39 28.09
CA VAL A 429 32.89 15.71 28.25
C VAL A 429 31.51 15.46 28.82
N SER A 430 31.35 15.73 30.09
CA SER A 430 30.10 15.78 30.79
C SER A 430 29.18 16.83 30.17
N ARG A 431 28.26 16.43 29.30
CA ARG A 431 27.04 17.18 29.04
C ARG A 431 25.99 16.61 29.96
N SER A 432 25.62 17.41 30.97
CA SER A 432 24.47 17.19 31.81
C SER A 432 23.21 16.99 30.95
N ALA A 433 22.80 15.75 30.80
CA ALA A 433 21.47 15.41 30.33
C ALA A 433 20.50 15.77 31.44
N SER A 434 19.78 16.88 31.31
CA SER A 434 18.59 17.17 32.11
C SER A 434 17.55 16.11 31.76
N SER A 435 17.30 15.20 32.70
CA SER A 435 16.14 14.33 32.73
C SER A 435 14.86 15.16 32.49
N PRO A 436 13.85 14.67 31.76
CA PRO A 436 12.59 15.36 31.67
C PRO A 436 11.93 15.37 33.05
N ARG A 437 11.99 16.52 33.76
CA ARG A 437 11.16 16.78 34.93
C ARG A 437 9.72 16.57 34.54
N GLY A 438 9.00 15.75 35.29
CA GLY A 438 7.56 15.57 35.13
C GLY A 438 6.90 16.95 35.07
N LYS A 439 6.09 17.15 34.02
CA LYS A 439 5.35 18.41 33.84
C LYS A 439 4.48 18.64 35.05
N ALA A 440 4.66 19.79 35.73
CA ALA A 440 3.80 20.19 36.83
C ALA A 440 2.34 20.28 36.34
N PRO A 441 1.34 19.88 37.15
CA PRO A 441 -0.06 19.98 36.77
C PRO A 441 -0.42 21.44 36.51
N LEU A 442 -1.02 21.72 35.35
CA LEU A 442 -1.51 23.07 35.03
C LEU A 442 -2.73 23.42 35.85
N SER A 443 -2.82 24.67 36.27
CA SER A 443 -3.95 25.20 36.98
C SER A 443 -4.64 26.34 36.19
N PRO A 444 -5.95 26.52 36.31
CA PRO A 444 -6.64 27.64 35.70
C PRO A 444 -6.01 28.98 36.14
N GLY A 445 -5.85 29.90 35.19
CA GLY A 445 -5.23 31.20 35.42
C GLY A 445 -3.74 31.27 35.13
N GLN A 446 -3.03 30.14 34.96
CA GLN A 446 -1.62 30.13 34.60
C GLN A 446 -1.39 30.57 33.16
N THR A 447 -0.30 31.30 32.94
CA THR A 447 0.14 31.65 31.58
C THR A 447 1.10 30.59 31.05
N ILE A 448 0.85 30.12 29.83
CA ILE A 448 1.73 29.18 29.14
C ILE A 448 2.21 29.76 27.80
N GLU A 449 3.36 29.34 27.37
CA GLU A 449 3.88 29.55 26.01
C GLU A 449 3.92 28.22 25.27
N HIS A 450 3.22 28.14 24.14
CA HIS A 450 3.10 26.95 23.32
C HIS A 450 3.85 27.15 22.02
N ASP A 451 4.68 26.17 21.61
CA ASP A 451 5.57 26.26 20.44
C ASP A 451 4.85 26.72 19.15
N ARG A 452 3.57 26.38 18.99
CA ARG A 452 2.79 26.67 17.78
C ARG A 452 1.81 27.84 17.91
N PHE A 453 1.30 28.12 19.11
CA PHE A 453 0.21 29.08 19.33
C PHE A 453 0.67 30.32 20.12
N GLY A 454 1.90 30.35 20.58
CA GLY A 454 2.46 31.45 21.37
C GLY A 454 1.91 31.52 22.80
N ARG A 455 1.86 32.71 23.36
CA ARG A 455 1.40 32.97 24.72
C ARG A 455 -0.11 32.82 24.85
N GLY A 456 -0.55 32.17 25.94
CA GLY A 456 -1.95 31.98 26.23
C GLY A 456 -2.20 31.71 27.71
N GLN A 457 -3.40 32.00 28.18
CA GLN A 457 -3.84 31.80 29.57
C GLN A 457 -4.76 30.56 29.67
N VAL A 458 -4.50 29.70 30.66
CA VAL A 458 -5.31 28.50 30.93
C VAL A 458 -6.65 28.92 31.52
N VAL A 459 -7.74 28.62 30.83
CA VAL A 459 -9.10 28.93 31.23
C VAL A 459 -9.69 27.85 32.14
N SER A 460 -9.55 26.57 31.72
CA SER A 460 -9.98 25.41 32.51
C SER A 460 -9.11 24.18 32.22
N VAL A 461 -9.07 23.27 33.17
CA VAL A 461 -8.39 21.98 33.04
C VAL A 461 -9.38 20.87 33.38
N GLU A 462 -9.57 19.90 32.48
CA GLU A 462 -10.50 18.78 32.64
C GLU A 462 -9.78 17.45 32.48
N GLY A 463 -10.21 16.44 33.25
CA GLY A 463 -9.65 15.09 33.23
C GLY A 463 -8.52 14.90 34.24
N SER A 464 -8.02 13.67 34.33
CA SER A 464 -6.91 13.31 35.23
C SER A 464 -5.94 12.36 34.52
N GLY A 465 -4.65 12.40 34.90
CA GLY A 465 -3.60 11.55 34.35
C GLY A 465 -3.28 11.84 32.88
N GLU A 466 -3.14 10.81 32.06
CA GLU A 466 -2.71 10.92 30.67
C GLU A 466 -3.73 11.61 29.73
N ASN A 467 -5.00 11.67 30.11
CA ASN A 467 -6.09 12.26 29.33
C ASN A 467 -6.48 13.67 29.76
N THR A 468 -5.62 14.36 30.52
CA THR A 468 -5.86 15.74 30.97
C THR A 468 -5.89 16.70 29.76
N LYS A 469 -6.99 17.46 29.65
CA LYS A 469 -7.20 18.51 28.63
C LYS A 469 -7.18 19.87 29.28
N ALA A 470 -6.54 20.84 28.66
CA ALA A 470 -6.58 22.24 29.10
C ALA A 470 -7.21 23.09 27.99
N LEU A 471 -8.20 23.89 28.36
CA LEU A 471 -8.71 24.97 27.50
C LEU A 471 -7.83 26.18 27.73
N VAL A 472 -7.16 26.65 26.69
CA VAL A 472 -6.24 27.79 26.74
C VAL A 472 -6.70 28.86 25.77
N GLU A 473 -6.72 30.10 26.22
CA GLU A 473 -7.01 31.29 25.42
C GLU A 473 -5.68 31.94 25.01
N PHE A 474 -5.33 31.77 23.73
CA PHE A 474 -4.09 32.30 23.15
C PHE A 474 -4.33 33.71 22.58
N GLU A 475 -3.34 34.60 22.76
CA GLU A 475 -3.43 35.98 22.26
C GLU A 475 -3.55 36.03 20.72
N SER A 476 -2.88 35.14 20.01
CA SER A 476 -2.85 35.13 18.54
C SER A 476 -3.79 34.11 17.88
N ALA A 477 -4.25 33.07 18.62
CA ALA A 477 -4.98 31.94 18.05
C ALA A 477 -6.36 31.70 18.70
N GLY A 478 -6.80 32.53 19.66
CA GLY A 478 -8.06 32.36 20.38
C GLY A 478 -8.09 31.09 21.25
N ARG A 479 -9.29 30.65 21.62
CA ARG A 479 -9.49 29.50 22.50
C ARG A 479 -9.18 28.20 21.81
N LYS A 480 -8.31 27.35 22.42
CA LYS A 480 -7.93 26.02 21.94
C LYS A 480 -7.93 25.00 23.08
N ASN A 481 -8.43 23.80 22.78
CA ASN A 481 -8.32 22.65 23.67
C ASN A 481 -7.00 21.91 23.41
N LEU A 482 -6.14 21.83 24.42
CA LEU A 482 -4.85 21.13 24.37
C LEU A 482 -4.93 19.82 25.16
N LEU A 483 -4.54 18.72 24.55
CA LEU A 483 -4.29 17.45 25.27
C LEU A 483 -2.86 17.50 25.83
N LEU A 484 -2.71 17.61 27.17
CA LEU A 484 -1.44 17.94 27.82
C LEU A 484 -0.34 16.88 27.59
N LYS A 485 -0.72 15.65 27.30
CA LYS A 485 0.21 14.55 26.96
C LYS A 485 1.04 14.86 25.70
N PHE A 486 0.44 15.52 24.72
CA PHE A 486 1.08 15.80 23.42
C PHE A 486 1.43 17.28 23.23
N ALA A 487 0.96 18.17 24.10
CA ALA A 487 1.20 19.59 23.98
C ALA A 487 2.64 19.94 24.42
N LYS A 488 3.37 20.62 23.54
CA LYS A 488 4.68 21.21 23.85
C LYS A 488 4.46 22.62 24.35
N TYR A 489 4.54 22.81 25.67
CA TYR A 489 4.35 24.10 26.32
C TYR A 489 5.32 24.28 27.48
N GLN A 490 5.59 25.54 27.82
CA GLN A 490 6.30 25.95 29.03
C GLN A 490 5.39 26.84 29.87
N VAL A 491 5.42 26.68 31.18
CA VAL A 491 4.70 27.58 32.10
C VAL A 491 5.54 28.82 32.27
N VAL A 492 4.96 29.97 31.99
CA VAL A 492 5.61 31.28 32.18
C VAL A 492 5.19 31.76 33.56
N GLU A 493 6.13 31.79 34.50
CA GLU A 493 5.89 32.39 35.82
C GLU A 493 5.71 33.91 35.65
N PRO A 494 4.78 34.54 36.45
CA PRO A 494 4.41 35.96 36.32
C PRO A 494 5.55 36.91 36.55
#